data_000c1dce84dcf047445f875a7ef8ebeb
#
_entry.id   000c1dce84dcf047445f875a7ef8ebeb
#
_cell.length_a   1.000
_cell.length_b   1.000
_cell.length_c   1.000
_cell.angle_alpha   90.00
_cell.angle_beta   90.00
_cell.angle_gamma   90.00
#
_symmetry.space_group_name_H-M   'P 1'
#
loop_
_entity.id
_entity.type
_entity.pdbx_description
1 polymer ?
#
loop_
_entity_poly.entity_id
_entity_poly.type
_entity_poly.pdbx_seq_one_letter_code
_entity_poly.pdbx_strand_id
1 'polypeptide(L)'
;MKHKRTRLRMDRVLLLAGSVLLLLFLAVMAVCAVFFSDTGPRPTAAGQGSDTTRNQAGKTQRVSVTATGDILLEEPLLNTFGSGSWQDCLADIDPLLAADDLTIANMEVPIGGEELGITGIDYSFNAPARTAQNLKDHSIEFVSLANNHAADRGTQGILNTRRNLDEAEIGHTGTFGSQEERNQTNVVTVNGMDIAIVSWTYDTNQPYDQEWQVNSFYSPDSAQSQVLLEDVRRARSQADAVIVCMHWGTEFTYGLNDAQRILGPQIAQAGADVIIGNHPHTIQPAEWIETDGRKTLCLWSLGNFLSSAYQVDRADETFQDMYEVGALAAFDLVPGASGVRVENTRIIPIVNHFEGEYESFRLMKLKDYTEELAAAHSQRRFSDLFTKDWLVQQVHEVFDPSGIELELD
;
A
#
# COMPACT_ATOMS: atom_id res chain seq x y z
N MET A 1 -56.75 9.28 45.96
CA MET A 1 -55.97 10.50 46.36
C MET A 1 -54.45 10.27 46.53
N LYS A 2 -53.94 9.04 46.59
CA LYS A 2 -52.47 8.74 46.75
C LYS A 2 -51.64 8.94 45.43
N HIS A 3 -52.22 8.79 44.25
CA HIS A 3 -51.48 8.91 42.99
C HIS A 3 -51.11 10.37 42.58
N LYS A 4 -51.85 11.38 43.01
CA LYS A 4 -51.52 12.77 42.66
C LYS A 4 -50.32 13.37 43.41
N ARG A 5 -50.03 12.87 44.64
CA ARG A 5 -48.88 13.40 45.42
C ARG A 5 -47.53 12.85 44.96
N THR A 6 -47.50 11.66 44.38
CA THR A 6 -46.26 11.09 43.89
C THR A 6 -45.79 11.72 42.58
N ARG A 7 -46.73 12.06 41.68
CA ARG A 7 -46.40 12.77 40.42
C ARG A 7 -45.79 14.16 40.67
N LEU A 8 -46.36 14.92 41.58
CA LEU A 8 -45.82 16.25 41.90
C LEU A 8 -44.41 16.24 42.50
N ARG A 9 -44.02 15.14 43.19
CA ARG A 9 -42.64 14.99 43.71
C ARG A 9 -41.63 14.61 42.62
N MET A 10 -42.00 13.79 41.65
CA MET A 10 -41.12 13.41 40.54
C MET A 10 -40.86 14.60 39.61
N ASP A 11 -41.85 15.42 39.29
CA ASP A 11 -41.67 16.60 38.45
C ASP A 11 -40.72 17.65 39.10
N ARG A 12 -40.73 17.76 40.42
CA ARG A 12 -39.79 18.65 41.16
C ARG A 12 -38.38 18.09 41.22
N VAL A 13 -38.21 16.78 41.27
CA VAL A 13 -36.89 16.13 41.24
C VAL A 13 -36.27 16.21 39.84
N LEU A 14 -37.06 16.05 38.78
CA LEU A 14 -36.62 16.22 37.41
C LEU A 14 -36.23 17.66 37.08
N LEU A 15 -36.99 18.65 37.57
CA LEU A 15 -36.65 20.06 37.43
C LEU A 15 -35.38 20.46 38.17
N LEU A 16 -35.16 19.93 39.38
CA LEU A 16 -33.93 20.16 40.13
C LEU A 16 -32.69 19.49 39.46
N ALA A 17 -32.85 18.26 38.96
CA ALA A 17 -31.77 17.56 38.24
C ALA A 17 -31.41 18.27 36.92
N GLY A 18 -32.40 18.76 36.18
CA GLY A 18 -32.19 19.57 34.96
C GLY A 18 -31.47 20.90 35.24
N SER A 19 -31.81 21.56 36.33
CA SER A 19 -31.17 22.82 36.74
C SER A 19 -29.71 22.63 37.16
N VAL A 20 -29.40 21.54 37.86
CA VAL A 20 -28.02 21.20 38.26
C VAL A 20 -27.16 20.85 37.04
N LEU A 21 -27.68 20.09 36.08
CA LEU A 21 -27.00 19.78 34.82
C LEU A 21 -26.72 21.03 33.97
N LEU A 22 -27.68 21.97 33.90
CA LEU A 22 -27.49 23.23 33.19
C LEU A 22 -26.40 24.10 33.84
N LEU A 23 -26.37 24.17 35.18
CA LEU A 23 -25.34 24.91 35.91
C LEU A 23 -23.96 24.30 35.76
N LEU A 24 -23.83 22.96 35.73
CA LEU A 24 -22.57 22.26 35.44
C LEU A 24 -22.10 22.53 34.00
N PHE A 25 -23.00 22.50 33.04
CA PHE A 25 -22.67 22.83 31.66
C PHE A 25 -22.16 24.26 31.48
N LEU A 26 -22.84 25.24 32.11
CA LEU A 26 -22.42 26.63 32.10
C LEU A 26 -21.07 26.85 32.81
N ALA A 27 -20.80 26.11 33.88
CA ALA A 27 -19.52 26.17 34.58
C ALA A 27 -18.35 25.59 33.71
N VAL A 28 -18.59 24.50 32.98
CA VAL A 28 -17.62 23.94 32.04
C VAL A 28 -17.36 24.91 30.90
N MET A 29 -18.39 25.53 30.33
CA MET A 29 -18.24 26.55 29.27
C MET A 29 -17.45 27.77 29.75
N ALA A 30 -17.65 28.22 31.00
CA ALA A 30 -16.90 29.34 31.60
C ALA A 30 -15.43 29.00 31.80
N VAL A 31 -15.11 27.76 32.23
CA VAL A 31 -13.72 27.26 32.36
C VAL A 31 -13.04 27.19 31.01
N CYS A 32 -13.71 26.66 29.98
CA CYS A 32 -13.17 26.63 28.62
C CYS A 32 -12.90 28.05 28.07
N ALA A 33 -13.76 29.01 28.35
CA ALA A 33 -13.57 30.39 27.90
C ALA A 33 -12.35 31.07 28.55
N VAL A 34 -11.98 30.68 29.77
CA VAL A 34 -10.78 31.20 30.46
C VAL A 34 -9.48 30.58 29.94
N PHE A 35 -9.53 29.34 29.46
CA PHE A 35 -8.35 28.66 28.92
C PHE A 35 -8.05 29.00 27.44
N PHE A 36 -9.01 29.60 26.70
CA PHE A 36 -8.83 29.96 25.30
C PHE A 36 -8.74 31.48 25.03
N SER A 37 -8.61 32.32 26.05
CA SER A 37 -8.39 33.76 25.89
C SER A 37 -6.90 34.08 26.13
N ASP A 38 -6.05 33.73 25.17
CA ASP A 38 -4.70 34.28 25.10
C ASP A 38 -4.69 35.41 24.05
N THR A 39 -4.79 36.65 24.55
CA THR A 39 -4.67 37.87 23.75
C THR A 39 -3.26 38.42 23.88
N GLY A 40 -2.36 37.92 23.06
CA GLY A 40 -1.08 38.60 22.77
C GLY A 40 -1.28 39.81 21.84
N PRO A 41 -0.50 40.90 21.96
CA PRO A 41 -0.74 42.16 21.24
C PRO A 41 -0.47 42.04 19.74
N ARG A 42 -1.44 42.45 18.92
CA ARG A 42 -1.30 42.67 17.47
C ARG A 42 -0.36 43.85 17.20
N PRO A 43 0.64 43.70 16.30
CA PRO A 43 1.35 44.86 15.75
C PRO A 43 0.45 45.59 14.73
N THR A 44 0.40 46.91 14.87
CA THR A 44 -0.28 47.84 13.96
C THR A 44 0.41 47.90 12.59
N ALA A 45 -0.39 47.93 11.55
CA ALA A 45 0.04 48.13 10.18
C ALA A 45 0.52 49.58 9.93
N ALA A 46 1.69 49.70 9.30
CA ALA A 46 2.02 50.90 8.53
C ALA A 46 3.00 50.49 7.40
N GLY A 47 2.70 50.94 6.20
CA GLY A 47 3.67 51.13 5.12
C GLY A 47 3.52 50.22 3.92
N GLN A 48 2.94 50.73 2.86
CA GLN A 48 2.97 50.24 1.48
C GLN A 48 4.43 50.07 0.99
N GLY A 49 4.72 48.92 0.43
CA GLY A 49 5.90 48.62 -0.34
C GLY A 49 5.63 47.35 -1.14
N SER A 50 5.30 47.56 -2.42
CA SER A 50 5.24 46.51 -3.40
C SER A 50 6.64 45.92 -3.57
N ASP A 51 6.83 44.66 -3.15
CA ASP A 51 7.90 43.86 -3.74
C ASP A 51 7.46 42.40 -3.74
N THR A 52 7.19 41.93 -4.95
CA THR A 52 6.91 40.55 -5.29
C THR A 52 8.21 39.75 -5.25
N THR A 53 8.61 39.36 -4.08
CA THR A 53 9.55 38.23 -3.91
C THR A 53 8.76 37.11 -3.21
N ARG A 54 8.01 36.34 -4.00
CA ARG A 54 7.66 34.97 -3.67
C ARG A 54 9.00 34.27 -3.51
N ASN A 55 9.43 34.10 -2.26
CA ASN A 55 10.61 33.33 -1.92
C ASN A 55 10.59 32.04 -2.76
N GLN A 56 11.71 31.72 -3.36
CA GLN A 56 11.97 30.47 -4.02
C GLN A 56 11.75 29.34 -3.01
N ALA A 57 10.51 28.85 -2.93
CA ALA A 57 10.25 27.50 -2.53
C ALA A 57 11.17 26.63 -3.39
N GLY A 58 11.94 25.74 -2.79
CA GLY A 58 12.91 24.93 -3.51
C GLY A 58 12.25 24.34 -4.75
N LYS A 59 12.95 24.39 -5.89
CA LYS A 59 12.43 23.78 -7.12
C LYS A 59 12.06 22.35 -6.79
N THR A 60 10.84 21.94 -7.08
CA THR A 60 10.42 20.54 -7.11
C THR A 60 11.49 19.76 -7.88
N GLN A 61 12.09 18.80 -7.22
CA GLN A 61 13.16 17.99 -7.81
C GLN A 61 12.58 16.67 -8.31
N ARG A 62 13.35 15.97 -9.11
CA ARG A 62 13.08 14.59 -9.47
C ARG A 62 12.92 13.74 -8.21
N VAL A 63 11.97 12.81 -8.22
CA VAL A 63 11.80 11.78 -7.20
C VAL A 63 12.05 10.43 -7.85
N SER A 64 13.02 9.69 -7.35
CA SER A 64 13.23 8.29 -7.70
C SER A 64 12.31 7.40 -6.87
N VAL A 65 11.61 6.48 -7.54
CA VAL A 65 10.62 5.61 -6.91
C VAL A 65 10.92 4.15 -7.25
N THR A 66 10.82 3.28 -6.24
CA THR A 66 10.79 1.83 -6.44
C THR A 66 9.43 1.29 -6.02
N ALA A 67 8.76 0.57 -6.92
CA ALA A 67 7.55 -0.19 -6.62
C ALA A 67 7.90 -1.67 -6.47
N THR A 68 7.28 -2.34 -5.49
CA THR A 68 7.49 -3.76 -5.23
C THR A 68 6.19 -4.56 -5.36
N GLY A 69 6.31 -5.89 -5.42
CA GLY A 69 5.21 -6.84 -5.38
C GLY A 69 4.60 -7.04 -3.99
N ASP A 70 3.94 -8.19 -3.83
CA ASP A 70 3.21 -8.57 -2.63
C ASP A 70 4.16 -8.97 -1.49
N ILE A 71 3.93 -8.43 -0.29
CA ILE A 71 4.51 -8.91 0.95
C ILE A 71 3.47 -9.82 1.60
N LEU A 72 3.60 -11.11 1.35
CA LEU A 72 2.74 -12.16 1.86
C LEU A 72 3.50 -13.03 2.86
N LEU A 73 3.34 -12.76 4.15
CA LEU A 73 4.06 -13.45 5.22
C LEU A 73 3.34 -14.75 5.59
N GLU A 74 3.57 -15.77 4.79
CA GLU A 74 3.08 -17.12 5.00
C GLU A 74 3.82 -17.83 6.15
N GLU A 75 3.27 -18.94 6.63
CA GLU A 75 3.79 -19.63 7.81
C GLU A 75 5.29 -19.98 7.73
N PRO A 76 5.85 -20.46 6.58
CA PRO A 76 7.28 -20.72 6.50
C PRO A 76 8.15 -19.48 6.71
N LEU A 77 7.75 -18.33 6.15
CA LEU A 77 8.45 -17.05 6.37
C LEU A 77 8.31 -16.58 7.82
N LEU A 78 7.11 -16.64 8.39
CA LEU A 78 6.89 -16.28 9.80
C LEU A 78 7.73 -17.15 10.73
N ASN A 79 7.88 -18.45 10.43
CA ASN A 79 8.71 -19.36 11.21
C ASN A 79 10.20 -19.04 11.05
N THR A 80 10.65 -18.69 9.84
CA THR A 80 12.04 -18.31 9.55
C THR A 80 12.40 -16.99 10.21
N PHE A 81 11.53 -15.99 10.11
CA PHE A 81 11.78 -14.67 10.70
C PHE A 81 11.49 -14.64 12.20
N GLY A 82 10.55 -15.46 12.67
CA GLY A 82 10.04 -15.38 14.03
C GLY A 82 9.52 -13.99 14.36
N SER A 83 9.83 -13.48 15.56
CA SER A 83 9.62 -12.07 15.92
C SER A 83 10.84 -11.19 15.58
N GLY A 84 11.77 -11.71 14.76
CA GLY A 84 13.08 -11.11 14.48
C GLY A 84 13.14 -10.15 13.31
N SER A 85 14.35 -9.75 12.98
CA SER A 85 14.67 -8.87 11.86
C SER A 85 14.72 -9.67 10.55
N TRP A 86 14.35 -9.01 9.43
CA TRP A 86 14.54 -9.52 8.07
C TRP A 86 15.97 -9.28 7.53
N GLN A 87 16.88 -8.82 8.36
CA GLN A 87 18.17 -8.22 7.99
C GLN A 87 18.98 -9.02 6.98
N ASP A 88 19.01 -10.35 7.10
CA ASP A 88 19.77 -11.19 6.19
C ASP A 88 18.99 -11.56 4.91
N CYS A 89 17.66 -11.40 4.93
CA CYS A 89 16.76 -11.80 3.85
C CYS A 89 16.77 -10.83 2.68
N LEU A 90 16.94 -9.54 2.94
CA LEU A 90 16.89 -8.46 1.94
C LEU A 90 18.27 -7.88 1.62
N ALA A 91 19.36 -8.43 2.15
CA ALA A 91 20.71 -7.89 2.00
C ALA A 91 21.12 -7.61 0.55
N ASP A 92 20.67 -8.42 -0.42
CA ASP A 92 20.96 -8.25 -1.84
C ASP A 92 20.13 -7.15 -2.51
N ILE A 93 19.02 -6.77 -1.88
CA ILE A 93 18.04 -5.76 -2.38
C ILE A 93 18.17 -4.43 -1.64
N ASP A 94 18.53 -4.42 -0.37
CA ASP A 94 18.66 -3.21 0.47
C ASP A 94 19.42 -2.06 -0.19
N PRO A 95 20.56 -2.28 -0.88
CA PRO A 95 21.27 -1.18 -1.53
C PRO A 95 20.46 -0.48 -2.62
N LEU A 96 19.50 -1.19 -3.25
CA LEU A 96 18.60 -0.62 -4.25
C LEU A 96 17.52 0.23 -3.59
N LEU A 97 16.84 -0.30 -2.55
CA LEU A 97 15.77 0.39 -1.83
C LEU A 97 16.31 1.62 -1.09
N ALA A 98 17.50 1.52 -0.49
CA ALA A 98 18.14 2.64 0.20
C ALA A 98 18.67 3.75 -0.75
N ALA A 99 18.69 3.52 -2.05
CA ALA A 99 19.20 4.47 -3.04
C ALA A 99 18.12 5.33 -3.70
N ASP A 100 16.85 4.96 -3.56
CA ASP A 100 15.73 5.75 -4.06
C ASP A 100 15.23 6.79 -3.03
N ASP A 101 14.22 7.56 -3.43
CA ASP A 101 13.60 8.58 -2.58
C ASP A 101 12.27 8.09 -1.98
N LEU A 102 11.69 7.01 -2.53
CA LEU A 102 10.39 6.45 -2.11
C LEU A 102 10.22 5.02 -2.60
N THR A 103 10.19 4.07 -1.69
CA THR A 103 9.79 2.67 -1.98
C THR A 103 8.33 2.45 -1.59
N ILE A 104 7.53 1.89 -2.52
CA ILE A 104 6.12 1.54 -2.32
C ILE A 104 5.94 0.04 -2.44
N ALA A 105 5.37 -0.61 -1.42
CA ALA A 105 5.07 -2.04 -1.40
C ALA A 105 3.56 -2.31 -1.19
N ASN A 106 3.10 -3.51 -1.54
CA ASN A 106 1.80 -4.01 -1.10
C ASN A 106 1.96 -4.88 0.13
N MET A 107 1.46 -4.42 1.28
CA MET A 107 1.46 -5.20 2.52
C MET A 107 0.19 -6.07 2.56
N GLU A 108 0.30 -7.31 2.09
CA GLU A 108 -0.87 -8.16 1.82
C GLU A 108 -1.38 -8.92 3.04
N VAL A 109 -0.75 -8.77 4.18
CA VAL A 109 -1.23 -9.34 5.44
C VAL A 109 -1.40 -8.28 6.51
N PRO A 110 -2.38 -8.38 7.41
CA PRO A 110 -2.47 -7.49 8.55
C PRO A 110 -1.22 -7.56 9.44
N ILE A 111 -0.72 -6.40 9.86
CA ILE A 111 0.26 -6.28 10.95
C ILE A 111 -0.51 -6.09 12.25
N GLY A 112 -1.38 -7.06 12.57
CA GLY A 112 -2.29 -6.97 13.71
C GLY A 112 -1.62 -7.15 15.07
N GLY A 113 -0.40 -7.69 15.09
CA GLY A 113 0.38 -7.91 16.29
C GLY A 113 0.04 -9.20 17.03
N GLU A 114 0.82 -9.48 18.06
CA GLU A 114 0.78 -10.71 18.83
C GLU A 114 -0.55 -10.90 19.56
N GLU A 115 -1.23 -9.80 19.93
CA GLU A 115 -2.51 -9.82 20.62
C GLU A 115 -3.66 -10.43 19.80
N LEU A 116 -3.53 -10.44 18.46
CA LEU A 116 -4.50 -11.07 17.57
C LEU A 116 -4.10 -12.49 17.13
N GLY A 117 -2.98 -13.00 17.64
CA GLY A 117 -2.42 -14.31 17.30
C GLY A 117 -1.76 -14.32 15.92
N ILE A 118 -0.46 -14.59 15.89
CA ILE A 118 0.32 -14.67 14.65
C ILE A 118 -0.05 -15.93 13.88
N THR A 119 -0.26 -15.76 12.55
CA THR A 119 -0.61 -16.87 11.65
C THR A 119 -0.32 -16.51 10.20
N GLY A 120 0.10 -17.49 9.41
CA GLY A 120 0.38 -17.38 7.98
C GLY A 120 -0.34 -18.43 7.14
N ILE A 121 -1.54 -18.88 7.56
CA ILE A 121 -2.31 -19.95 6.90
C ILE A 121 -3.80 -19.62 6.78
N ASP A 122 -4.47 -20.30 5.86
CA ASP A 122 -5.93 -20.45 5.75
C ASP A 122 -6.72 -19.12 5.67
N TYR A 123 -6.27 -18.17 4.84
CA TYR A 123 -6.96 -16.88 4.69
C TYR A 123 -7.26 -16.19 6.03
N SER A 124 -6.35 -16.35 6.99
CA SER A 124 -6.44 -15.80 8.34
C SER A 124 -5.10 -15.24 8.78
N PHE A 125 -4.42 -14.57 7.85
CA PHE A 125 -3.08 -14.04 8.07
C PHE A 125 -3.03 -12.98 9.17
N ASN A 126 -1.90 -12.95 9.87
CA ASN A 126 -1.59 -11.89 10.82
C ASN A 126 -0.09 -11.88 11.16
N ALA A 127 0.56 -10.79 10.86
CA ALA A 127 1.98 -10.58 11.11
C ALA A 127 2.26 -9.95 12.49
N PRO A 128 3.45 -10.19 13.08
CA PRO A 128 3.91 -9.53 14.29
C PRO A 128 3.98 -7.99 14.13
N ALA A 129 3.78 -7.25 15.21
CA ALA A 129 3.91 -5.78 15.20
C ALA A 129 5.30 -5.32 14.73
N ARG A 130 6.36 -6.10 15.00
CA ARG A 130 7.74 -5.85 14.53
C ARG A 130 7.86 -5.74 13.00
N THR A 131 6.93 -6.31 12.25
CA THR A 131 6.89 -6.21 10.78
C THR A 131 6.93 -4.77 10.28
N ALA A 132 6.21 -3.85 10.94
CA ALA A 132 6.24 -2.43 10.58
C ALA A 132 7.65 -1.81 10.72
N GLN A 133 8.39 -2.19 11.77
CA GLN A 133 9.78 -1.74 11.92
C GLN A 133 10.72 -2.38 10.90
N ASN A 134 10.48 -3.65 10.52
CA ASN A 134 11.26 -4.29 9.46
C ASN A 134 11.09 -3.56 8.12
N LEU A 135 9.88 -3.12 7.75
CA LEU A 135 9.66 -2.30 6.56
C LEU A 135 10.56 -1.05 6.59
N LYS A 136 10.59 -0.34 7.73
CA LYS A 136 11.43 0.86 7.91
C LYS A 136 12.92 0.55 7.85
N ASP A 137 13.36 -0.53 8.51
CA ASP A 137 14.76 -0.93 8.55
C ASP A 137 15.32 -1.25 7.15
N HIS A 138 14.43 -1.60 6.19
CA HIS A 138 14.74 -1.93 4.80
C HIS A 138 14.28 -0.85 3.79
N SER A 139 14.15 0.40 4.23
CA SER A 139 13.82 1.54 3.36
C SER A 139 12.54 1.32 2.53
N ILE A 140 11.48 0.84 3.16
CA ILE A 140 10.13 0.80 2.59
C ILE A 140 9.34 1.89 3.30
N GLU A 141 9.13 3.02 2.61
CA GLU A 141 8.53 4.23 3.20
C GLU A 141 7.01 4.22 3.14
N PHE A 142 6.43 3.45 2.22
CA PHE A 142 4.99 3.48 1.99
C PHE A 142 4.44 2.08 1.66
N VAL A 143 3.26 1.76 2.20
CA VAL A 143 2.57 0.52 1.88
C VAL A 143 1.11 0.74 1.45
N SER A 144 0.70 0.01 0.40
CA SER A 144 -0.68 -0.23 0.05
C SER A 144 -1.28 -1.26 1.01
N LEU A 145 -2.47 -0.97 1.55
CA LEU A 145 -3.20 -1.85 2.47
C LEU A 145 -4.54 -2.33 1.92
N ALA A 146 -4.99 -1.84 0.76
CA ALA A 146 -6.19 -2.36 0.13
C ALA A 146 -5.83 -3.63 -0.66
N ASN A 147 -6.10 -4.78 -0.07
CA ASN A 147 -5.92 -6.12 -0.64
C ASN A 147 -6.96 -7.08 -0.08
N ASN A 148 -7.04 -8.30 -0.63
CA ASN A 148 -8.03 -9.31 -0.22
C ASN A 148 -7.80 -9.81 1.22
N HIS A 149 -6.60 -9.68 1.78
CA HIS A 149 -6.25 -10.04 3.14
C HIS A 149 -6.35 -8.88 4.15
N ALA A 150 -6.68 -7.67 3.72
CA ALA A 150 -6.76 -6.48 4.58
C ALA A 150 -7.62 -6.69 5.84
N ALA A 151 -8.65 -7.54 5.75
CA ALA A 151 -9.61 -7.79 6.80
C ALA A 151 -9.49 -9.18 7.47
N ASP A 152 -8.40 -9.93 7.29
CA ASP A 152 -8.24 -11.29 7.84
C ASP A 152 -8.35 -11.35 9.37
N ARG A 153 -8.17 -10.24 10.05
CA ARG A 153 -8.39 -10.06 11.49
C ARG A 153 -9.53 -9.08 11.80
N GLY A 154 -10.46 -8.91 10.82
CA GLY A 154 -11.59 -8.01 10.92
C GLY A 154 -11.17 -6.55 11.17
N THR A 155 -12.10 -5.74 11.62
CA THR A 155 -11.87 -4.33 11.95
C THR A 155 -10.69 -4.11 12.91
N GLN A 156 -10.50 -5.00 13.90
CA GLN A 156 -9.39 -4.84 14.85
C GLN A 156 -8.03 -5.04 14.18
N GLY A 157 -7.93 -5.99 13.22
CA GLY A 157 -6.72 -6.18 12.42
C GLY A 157 -6.37 -4.94 11.60
N ILE A 158 -7.38 -4.34 10.94
CA ILE A 158 -7.23 -3.08 10.20
C ILE A 158 -6.67 -1.98 11.12
N LEU A 159 -7.29 -1.76 12.27
CA LEU A 159 -6.89 -0.68 13.19
C LEU A 159 -5.50 -0.91 13.79
N ASN A 160 -5.16 -2.15 14.14
CA ASN A 160 -3.85 -2.49 14.67
C ASN A 160 -2.74 -2.32 13.62
N THR A 161 -2.98 -2.78 12.38
CA THR A 161 -2.04 -2.62 11.26
C THR A 161 -1.69 -1.15 11.06
N ARG A 162 -2.70 -0.29 10.99
CA ARG A 162 -2.52 1.14 10.84
C ARG A 162 -1.72 1.75 12.00
N ARG A 163 -2.11 1.43 13.25
CA ARG A 163 -1.37 1.89 14.45
C ARG A 163 0.10 1.48 14.41
N ASN A 164 0.39 0.22 14.08
CA ASN A 164 1.77 -0.29 14.06
C ASN A 164 2.60 0.38 12.96
N LEU A 165 2.00 0.69 11.80
CA LEU A 165 2.65 1.45 10.73
C LEU A 165 2.87 2.92 11.11
N ASP A 166 1.88 3.58 11.74
CA ASP A 166 2.01 4.94 12.26
C ASP A 166 3.14 5.05 13.29
N GLU A 167 3.24 4.09 14.23
CA GLU A 167 4.30 4.02 15.25
C GLU A 167 5.69 3.82 14.62
N ALA A 168 5.78 3.12 13.49
CA ALA A 168 7.00 2.96 12.71
C ALA A 168 7.26 4.12 11.74
N GLU A 169 6.36 5.09 11.62
CA GLU A 169 6.41 6.20 10.66
C GLU A 169 6.43 5.73 9.20
N ILE A 170 5.70 4.65 8.88
CA ILE A 170 5.49 4.16 7.51
C ILE A 170 4.20 4.75 6.95
N GLY A 171 4.28 5.41 5.81
CA GLY A 171 3.12 5.89 5.08
C GLY A 171 2.22 4.75 4.60
N HIS A 172 0.91 4.93 4.64
CA HIS A 172 0.00 3.87 4.19
C HIS A 172 -1.34 4.44 3.73
N THR A 173 -2.05 3.69 2.88
CA THR A 173 -3.41 4.02 2.45
C THR A 173 -4.16 2.77 1.97
N GLY A 174 -5.46 2.90 1.73
CA GLY A 174 -6.31 1.80 1.27
C GLY A 174 -7.20 1.22 2.35
N THR A 175 -6.78 1.35 3.64
CA THR A 175 -7.63 1.10 4.81
C THR A 175 -7.70 2.34 5.70
N PHE A 176 -8.79 2.51 6.44
CA PHE A 176 -9.09 3.76 7.15
C PHE A 176 -9.63 3.53 8.56
N GLY A 177 -9.33 4.46 9.45
CA GLY A 177 -9.82 4.48 10.83
C GLY A 177 -11.14 5.25 10.99
N SER A 178 -11.51 6.11 10.02
CA SER A 178 -12.75 6.87 10.02
C SER A 178 -13.22 7.21 8.60
N GLN A 179 -14.52 7.54 8.47
CA GLN A 179 -15.10 7.99 7.21
C GLN A 179 -14.49 9.33 6.75
N GLU A 180 -14.14 10.21 7.70
CA GLU A 180 -13.50 11.50 7.42
C GLU A 180 -12.15 11.29 6.77
N GLU A 181 -11.35 10.37 7.28
CA GLU A 181 -10.06 10.01 6.73
C GLU A 181 -10.22 9.39 5.32
N ARG A 182 -11.17 8.47 5.14
CA ARG A 182 -11.47 7.87 3.84
C ARG A 182 -11.78 8.92 2.76
N ASN A 183 -12.38 10.01 3.12
CA ASN A 183 -12.74 11.08 2.19
C ASN A 183 -11.57 12.03 1.85
N GLN A 184 -10.43 11.88 2.50
CA GLN A 184 -9.22 12.67 2.22
C GLN A 184 -8.36 12.00 1.15
N THR A 185 -7.55 12.79 0.46
CA THR A 185 -6.50 12.28 -0.42
C THR A 185 -5.24 12.07 0.40
N ASN A 186 -4.64 10.88 0.32
CA ASN A 186 -3.33 10.65 0.90
C ASN A 186 -2.27 11.29 0.01
N VAL A 187 -1.49 12.23 0.54
CA VAL A 187 -0.44 12.94 -0.16
C VAL A 187 0.84 12.88 0.66
N VAL A 188 1.92 12.45 0.04
CA VAL A 188 3.28 12.49 0.60
C VAL A 188 4.11 13.52 -0.16
N THR A 189 4.93 14.28 0.55
CA THR A 189 5.83 15.26 -0.07
C THR A 189 7.25 14.73 -0.06
N VAL A 190 7.80 14.46 -1.25
CA VAL A 190 9.16 13.95 -1.43
C VAL A 190 9.93 14.91 -2.34
N ASN A 191 11.09 15.38 -1.94
CA ASN A 191 11.93 16.34 -2.69
C ASN A 191 11.15 17.58 -3.18
N GLY A 192 10.12 18.01 -2.42
CA GLY A 192 9.27 19.15 -2.76
C GLY A 192 8.21 18.84 -3.83
N MET A 193 8.01 17.57 -4.20
CA MET A 193 6.94 17.09 -5.06
C MET A 193 5.82 16.50 -4.18
N ASP A 194 4.60 16.94 -4.38
CA ASP A 194 3.42 16.34 -3.75
C ASP A 194 2.93 15.15 -4.58
N ILE A 195 2.97 13.96 -4.00
CA ILE A 195 2.60 12.69 -4.64
C ILE A 195 1.36 12.16 -3.95
N ALA A 196 0.25 12.09 -4.64
CA ALA A 196 -0.95 11.42 -4.14
C ALA A 196 -0.85 9.92 -4.39
N ILE A 197 -1.10 9.13 -3.36
CA ILE A 197 -1.13 7.67 -3.45
C ILE A 197 -2.55 7.19 -3.14
N VAL A 198 -3.14 6.45 -4.07
CA VAL A 198 -4.49 5.89 -3.99
C VAL A 198 -4.39 4.38 -4.05
N SER A 199 -5.07 3.66 -3.17
CA SER A 199 -5.00 2.20 -3.11
C SER A 199 -6.40 1.60 -3.07
N TRP A 200 -6.64 0.57 -3.91
CA TRP A 200 -7.91 -0.13 -4.05
C TRP A 200 -7.72 -1.63 -4.30
N THR A 201 -8.64 -2.44 -3.79
CA THR A 201 -8.70 -3.90 -4.02
C THR A 201 -10.00 -4.30 -4.72
N TYR A 202 -9.97 -5.47 -5.36
CA TYR A 202 -11.19 -6.05 -5.96
C TYR A 202 -12.20 -6.47 -4.88
N ASP A 203 -11.75 -7.02 -3.74
CA ASP A 203 -12.60 -7.48 -2.63
C ASP A 203 -11.73 -7.75 -1.39
N THR A 204 -12.35 -8.30 -0.33
CA THR A 204 -11.68 -8.84 0.87
C THR A 204 -12.17 -10.26 1.16
N ASN A 205 -11.28 -11.13 1.64
CA ASN A 205 -11.61 -12.52 1.97
C ASN A 205 -12.47 -12.64 3.25
N GLN A 206 -12.37 -11.67 4.15
CA GLN A 206 -13.06 -11.65 5.44
C GLN A 206 -13.88 -10.37 5.62
N PRO A 207 -14.99 -10.44 6.36
CA PRO A 207 -15.83 -9.28 6.60
C PRO A 207 -15.20 -8.28 7.59
N TYR A 208 -15.63 -7.02 7.48
CA TYR A 208 -15.29 -5.91 8.37
C TYR A 208 -16.55 -5.06 8.64
N ASP A 209 -16.48 -4.14 9.64
CA ASP A 209 -17.70 -3.53 10.18
C ASP A 209 -18.32 -2.46 9.28
N GLN A 210 -17.51 -1.65 8.58
CA GLN A 210 -17.98 -0.49 7.84
C GLN A 210 -17.37 -0.44 6.44
N GLU A 211 -18.17 -0.28 5.39
CA GLU A 211 -17.72 -0.26 3.98
C GLU A 211 -16.59 0.74 3.69
N TRP A 212 -16.51 1.84 4.42
CA TRP A 212 -15.46 2.83 4.24
C TRP A 212 -14.10 2.40 4.79
N GLN A 213 -14.00 1.31 5.57
CA GLN A 213 -12.74 0.88 6.18
C GLN A 213 -11.74 0.31 5.16
N VAL A 214 -12.21 -0.22 4.04
CA VAL A 214 -11.37 -0.73 2.96
C VAL A 214 -11.88 -0.22 1.62
N ASN A 215 -10.98 0.27 0.78
CA ASN A 215 -11.30 0.64 -0.59
C ASN A 215 -11.46 -0.61 -1.45
N SER A 216 -12.67 -1.03 -1.74
CA SER A 216 -12.96 -2.17 -2.62
C SER A 216 -13.95 -1.83 -3.72
N PHE A 217 -13.69 -2.33 -4.96
CA PHE A 217 -14.50 -2.01 -6.15
C PHE A 217 -15.42 -3.16 -6.61
N TYR A 218 -15.22 -4.39 -6.15
CA TYR A 218 -15.96 -5.62 -6.43
C TYR A 218 -16.03 -6.02 -7.91
N SER A 219 -16.41 -5.11 -8.80
CA SER A 219 -16.44 -5.33 -10.24
C SER A 219 -16.22 -4.01 -11.00
N PRO A 220 -15.78 -4.06 -12.28
CA PRO A 220 -15.56 -2.85 -13.09
C PRO A 220 -16.81 -1.97 -13.26
N ASP A 221 -17.99 -2.55 -13.23
CA ASP A 221 -19.27 -1.86 -13.43
C ASP A 221 -19.95 -1.44 -12.10
N SER A 222 -19.30 -1.66 -10.97
CA SER A 222 -19.86 -1.33 -9.66
C SER A 222 -19.91 0.20 -9.41
N ALA A 223 -20.75 0.61 -8.48
CA ALA A 223 -20.74 2.00 -8.01
C ALA A 223 -19.40 2.37 -7.36
N GLN A 224 -18.75 1.43 -6.72
CA GLN A 224 -17.45 1.60 -6.09
C GLN A 224 -16.33 1.84 -7.11
N SER A 225 -16.41 1.26 -8.32
CA SER A 225 -15.47 1.58 -9.41
C SER A 225 -15.58 3.05 -9.84
N GLN A 226 -16.76 3.63 -9.80
CA GLN A 226 -16.91 5.06 -10.07
C GLN A 226 -16.28 5.91 -8.95
N VAL A 227 -16.41 5.48 -7.69
CA VAL A 227 -15.75 6.14 -6.54
C VAL A 227 -14.22 6.04 -6.67
N LEU A 228 -13.68 4.90 -7.11
CA LEU A 228 -12.25 4.76 -7.43
C LEU A 228 -11.80 5.83 -8.43
N LEU A 229 -12.52 5.98 -9.54
CA LEU A 229 -12.18 6.97 -10.57
C LEU A 229 -12.33 8.42 -10.08
N GLU A 230 -13.29 8.69 -9.19
CA GLU A 230 -13.44 9.98 -8.52
C GLU A 230 -12.28 10.27 -7.57
N ASP A 231 -11.82 9.27 -6.81
CA ASP A 231 -10.65 9.39 -5.94
C ASP A 231 -9.38 9.74 -6.76
N VAL A 232 -9.17 9.09 -7.91
CA VAL A 232 -8.04 9.39 -8.79
C VAL A 232 -8.14 10.82 -9.35
N ARG A 233 -9.32 11.26 -9.79
CA ARG A 233 -9.53 12.65 -10.25
C ARG A 233 -9.29 13.67 -9.14
N ARG A 234 -9.76 13.37 -7.91
CA ARG A 234 -9.53 14.21 -6.73
C ARG A 234 -8.03 14.29 -6.42
N ALA A 235 -7.34 13.15 -6.41
CA ALA A 235 -5.90 13.07 -6.23
C ALA A 235 -5.16 13.94 -7.26
N ARG A 236 -5.52 13.81 -8.56
CA ARG A 236 -4.93 14.62 -9.63
C ARG A 236 -5.12 16.13 -9.45
N SER A 237 -6.20 16.54 -8.82
CA SER A 237 -6.46 17.98 -8.56
C SER A 237 -5.67 18.53 -7.36
N GLN A 238 -5.06 17.67 -6.54
CA GLN A 238 -4.43 18.04 -5.26
C GLN A 238 -2.92 17.79 -5.21
N ALA A 239 -2.36 17.06 -6.18
CA ALA A 239 -0.96 16.67 -6.17
C ALA A 239 -0.28 16.86 -7.53
N ASP A 240 1.06 16.93 -7.52
CA ASP A 240 1.90 17.02 -8.71
C ASP A 240 1.93 15.69 -9.47
N ALA A 241 1.97 14.55 -8.75
CA ALA A 241 1.95 13.21 -9.29
C ALA A 241 0.85 12.35 -8.63
N VAL A 242 0.34 11.35 -9.35
CA VAL A 242 -0.65 10.39 -8.86
C VAL A 242 -0.19 8.96 -9.13
N ILE A 243 0.00 8.20 -8.06
CA ILE A 243 0.29 6.76 -8.09
C ILE A 243 -0.96 6.03 -7.60
N VAL A 244 -1.40 5.03 -8.36
CA VAL A 244 -2.55 4.19 -8.01
C VAL A 244 -2.09 2.76 -7.80
N CYS A 245 -2.21 2.25 -6.57
CA CYS A 245 -1.94 0.88 -6.22
C CYS A 245 -3.23 0.06 -6.37
N MET A 246 -3.18 -0.97 -7.20
CA MET A 246 -4.34 -1.81 -7.52
C MET A 246 -4.07 -3.26 -7.13
N HIS A 247 -4.87 -3.78 -6.23
CA HIS A 247 -4.86 -5.20 -5.90
C HIS A 247 -6.00 -5.89 -6.69
N TRP A 248 -5.66 -6.46 -7.84
CA TRP A 248 -6.61 -6.90 -8.86
C TRP A 248 -6.08 -8.07 -9.69
N GLY A 249 -6.92 -8.57 -10.59
CA GLY A 249 -6.52 -9.67 -11.47
C GLY A 249 -7.16 -10.98 -11.02
N THR A 250 -6.54 -12.06 -11.39
CA THR A 250 -6.90 -13.41 -10.98
C THR A 250 -5.63 -14.08 -10.47
N GLU A 251 -5.70 -14.65 -9.26
CA GLU A 251 -4.57 -15.35 -8.68
C GLU A 251 -4.02 -16.39 -9.64
N PHE A 252 -2.69 -16.47 -9.69
CA PHE A 252 -1.95 -17.52 -10.38
C PHE A 252 -2.17 -17.55 -11.89
N THR A 253 -2.40 -16.38 -12.49
CA THR A 253 -2.53 -16.23 -13.93
C THR A 253 -1.57 -15.17 -14.48
N TYR A 254 -0.96 -15.47 -15.62
CA TYR A 254 -0.06 -14.55 -16.32
C TYR A 254 -0.80 -13.54 -17.20
N GLY A 255 -2.02 -13.83 -17.55
CA GLY A 255 -2.87 -13.00 -18.41
C GLY A 255 -3.73 -12.02 -17.63
N LEU A 256 -3.99 -10.87 -18.23
CA LEU A 256 -4.89 -9.88 -17.65
C LEU A 256 -6.35 -10.39 -17.68
N ASN A 257 -7.10 -10.14 -16.60
CA ASN A 257 -8.53 -10.37 -16.58
C ASN A 257 -9.32 -9.16 -17.11
N ASP A 258 -10.64 -9.30 -17.22
CA ASP A 258 -11.50 -8.23 -17.74
C ASP A 258 -11.50 -6.97 -16.87
N ALA A 259 -11.40 -7.13 -15.54
CA ALA A 259 -11.36 -5.98 -14.63
C ALA A 259 -10.11 -5.12 -14.88
N GLN A 260 -8.96 -5.74 -15.03
CA GLN A 260 -7.71 -5.05 -15.36
C GLN A 260 -7.82 -4.32 -16.71
N ARG A 261 -8.29 -5.02 -17.76
CA ARG A 261 -8.43 -4.46 -19.12
C ARG A 261 -9.41 -3.29 -19.21
N ILE A 262 -10.44 -3.28 -18.37
CA ILE A 262 -11.45 -2.22 -18.32
C ILE A 262 -10.98 -1.04 -17.46
N LEU A 263 -10.51 -1.32 -16.25
CA LEU A 263 -10.19 -0.27 -15.27
C LEU A 263 -8.84 0.42 -15.55
N GLY A 264 -7.83 -0.29 -16.04
CA GLY A 264 -6.51 0.32 -16.29
C GLY A 264 -6.57 1.57 -17.16
N PRO A 265 -7.17 1.52 -18.37
CA PRO A 265 -7.34 2.71 -19.21
C PRO A 265 -8.21 3.79 -18.57
N GLN A 266 -9.23 3.43 -17.79
CA GLN A 266 -10.09 4.41 -17.10
C GLN A 266 -9.35 5.13 -15.97
N ILE A 267 -8.50 4.41 -15.21
CA ILE A 267 -7.64 4.97 -14.15
C ILE A 267 -6.61 5.92 -14.77
N ALA A 268 -5.97 5.52 -15.87
CA ALA A 268 -5.04 6.37 -16.62
C ALA A 268 -5.74 7.66 -17.09
N GLN A 269 -6.93 7.56 -17.67
CA GLN A 269 -7.73 8.70 -18.12
C GLN A 269 -8.20 9.57 -16.94
N ALA A 270 -8.49 8.99 -15.78
CA ALA A 270 -8.83 9.74 -14.58
C ALA A 270 -7.68 10.59 -14.04
N GLY A 271 -6.43 10.29 -14.41
CA GLY A 271 -5.28 11.13 -14.13
C GLY A 271 -4.11 10.48 -13.41
N ALA A 272 -4.03 9.15 -13.36
CA ALA A 272 -2.87 8.45 -12.83
C ALA A 272 -1.63 8.68 -13.71
N ASP A 273 -0.46 8.85 -13.09
CA ASP A 273 0.85 8.84 -13.75
C ASP A 273 1.45 7.45 -13.73
N VAL A 274 1.20 6.68 -12.65
CA VAL A 274 1.63 5.30 -12.48
C VAL A 274 0.50 4.47 -11.89
N ILE A 275 0.34 3.23 -12.38
CA ILE A 275 -0.51 2.18 -11.80
C ILE A 275 0.41 1.04 -11.38
N ILE A 276 0.37 0.68 -10.10
CA ILE A 276 1.12 -0.44 -9.52
C ILE A 276 0.13 -1.55 -9.21
N GLY A 277 0.18 -2.65 -9.95
CA GLY A 277 -0.68 -3.81 -9.81
C GLY A 277 -0.06 -4.91 -8.96
N ASN A 278 -0.91 -5.58 -8.17
CA ASN A 278 -0.60 -6.68 -7.26
C ASN A 278 -1.76 -7.69 -7.26
N HIS A 279 -1.66 -8.81 -6.56
CA HIS A 279 -2.62 -9.88 -6.35
C HIS A 279 -2.42 -11.17 -7.16
N PRO A 280 -2.06 -11.17 -8.46
CA PRO A 280 -1.90 -12.44 -9.18
C PRO A 280 -0.83 -13.37 -8.62
N HIS A 281 0.05 -12.90 -7.75
CA HIS A 281 1.24 -13.61 -7.24
C HIS A 281 2.18 -14.13 -8.33
N THR A 282 1.98 -13.64 -9.54
CA THR A 282 2.83 -13.84 -10.71
C THR A 282 3.08 -12.51 -11.36
N ILE A 283 4.25 -12.34 -11.96
CA ILE A 283 4.53 -11.17 -12.78
C ILE A 283 3.58 -11.13 -13.98
N GLN A 284 3.07 -9.95 -14.30
CA GLN A 284 2.28 -9.69 -15.50
C GLN A 284 2.93 -8.55 -16.28
N PRO A 285 2.55 -8.31 -17.55
CA PRO A 285 3.18 -7.28 -18.39
C PRO A 285 3.24 -5.91 -17.74
N ALA A 286 4.18 -5.09 -18.20
CA ALA A 286 4.21 -3.66 -17.99
C ALA A 286 3.95 -2.97 -19.32
N GLU A 287 3.24 -1.84 -19.33
CA GLU A 287 2.98 -1.10 -20.56
C GLU A 287 2.72 0.39 -20.33
N TRP A 288 2.82 1.17 -21.40
CA TRP A 288 2.44 2.57 -21.40
C TRP A 288 1.02 2.73 -21.92
N ILE A 289 0.10 3.20 -21.08
CA ILE A 289 -1.27 3.54 -21.49
C ILE A 289 -1.29 5.01 -21.92
N GLU A 290 -1.61 5.26 -23.17
CA GLU A 290 -1.71 6.62 -23.73
C GLU A 290 -3.17 7.10 -23.71
N THR A 291 -3.42 8.23 -23.04
CA THR A 291 -4.73 8.88 -22.97
C THR A 291 -4.58 10.39 -23.07
N ASP A 292 -5.30 11.02 -24.01
CA ASP A 292 -5.37 12.50 -24.16
C ASP A 292 -4.01 13.22 -24.12
N GLY A 293 -2.97 12.60 -24.72
CA GLY A 293 -1.61 13.15 -24.80
C GLY A 293 -0.77 12.96 -23.53
N ARG A 294 -1.24 12.17 -22.56
CA ARG A 294 -0.50 11.72 -21.38
C ARG A 294 -0.11 10.24 -21.53
N LYS A 295 0.95 9.86 -20.84
CA LYS A 295 1.41 8.47 -20.73
C LYS A 295 1.37 8.06 -19.28
N THR A 296 0.68 6.98 -18.99
CA THR A 296 0.64 6.34 -17.67
C THR A 296 1.45 5.05 -17.72
N LEU A 297 2.40 4.89 -16.82
CA LEU A 297 3.08 3.61 -16.63
C LEU A 297 2.12 2.66 -15.92
N CYS A 298 1.78 1.54 -16.55
CA CYS A 298 0.96 0.49 -15.95
C CYS A 298 1.81 -0.77 -15.75
N LEU A 299 1.99 -1.14 -14.49
CA LEU A 299 2.62 -2.36 -14.04
C LEU A 299 1.47 -3.29 -13.62
N TRP A 300 1.05 -4.22 -14.49
CA TRP A 300 -0.18 -4.98 -14.25
C TRP A 300 -0.11 -5.90 -13.02
N SER A 301 1.05 -6.52 -12.79
CA SER A 301 1.40 -7.21 -11.54
C SER A 301 2.91 -7.32 -11.42
N LEU A 302 3.42 -7.02 -10.23
CA LEU A 302 4.83 -7.19 -9.89
C LEU A 302 5.12 -8.55 -9.23
N GLY A 303 4.12 -9.44 -9.11
CA GLY A 303 4.26 -10.73 -8.44
C GLY A 303 4.59 -10.58 -6.95
N ASN A 304 5.32 -11.54 -6.40
CA ASN A 304 5.68 -11.55 -4.99
C ASN A 304 6.99 -10.82 -4.71
N PHE A 305 6.98 -9.93 -3.72
CA PHE A 305 8.21 -9.37 -3.15
C PHE A 305 8.76 -10.28 -2.04
N LEU A 306 7.93 -10.61 -1.05
CA LEU A 306 8.25 -11.57 0.00
C LEU A 306 7.13 -12.61 0.09
N SER A 307 7.42 -13.84 -0.27
CA SER A 307 6.49 -14.96 -0.14
C SER A 307 7.25 -16.26 0.03
N SER A 308 6.55 -17.28 0.48
CA SER A 308 7.05 -18.66 0.47
C SER A 308 6.00 -19.54 -0.15
N ALA A 309 6.32 -20.28 -1.21
CA ALA A 309 5.41 -21.25 -1.79
C ALA A 309 5.05 -22.32 -0.78
N TYR A 310 4.03 -22.06 0.03
CA TYR A 310 3.52 -23.06 0.94
C TYR A 310 2.70 -24.08 0.17
N GLN A 311 3.29 -25.30 -0.02
CA GLN A 311 2.63 -26.52 -0.48
C GLN A 311 1.37 -26.28 -1.32
N VAL A 312 1.52 -25.52 -2.39
CA VAL A 312 0.43 -25.42 -3.33
C VAL A 312 0.37 -26.77 -3.99
N ASP A 313 -0.50 -27.65 -3.49
CA ASP A 313 -0.84 -28.95 -4.10
C ASP A 313 -1.55 -28.68 -5.42
N ARG A 314 -0.82 -28.02 -6.35
CA ARG A 314 -1.31 -27.65 -7.67
C ARG A 314 -0.55 -28.45 -8.71
N ALA A 315 -1.31 -29.02 -9.60
CA ALA A 315 -0.81 -29.86 -10.69
C ALA A 315 -0.01 -29.10 -11.76
N ASP A 316 0.22 -27.79 -11.61
CA ASP A 316 0.95 -26.98 -12.58
C ASP A 316 2.32 -26.58 -12.03
N GLU A 317 3.36 -27.27 -12.47
CA GLU A 317 4.75 -27.01 -12.09
C GLU A 317 5.20 -25.59 -12.48
N THR A 318 4.76 -25.10 -13.65
CA THR A 318 5.09 -23.77 -14.16
C THR A 318 4.62 -22.67 -13.21
N PHE A 319 3.42 -22.84 -12.66
CA PHE A 319 2.86 -21.89 -11.72
C PHE A 319 3.71 -21.81 -10.43
N GLN A 320 4.04 -22.95 -9.85
CA GLN A 320 4.83 -23.00 -8.61
C GLN A 320 6.20 -22.34 -8.81
N ASP A 321 6.84 -22.58 -9.94
CA ASP A 321 8.11 -21.96 -10.28
C ASP A 321 8.00 -20.44 -10.42
N MET A 322 6.93 -19.95 -11.05
CA MET A 322 6.72 -18.51 -11.25
C MET A 322 6.22 -17.77 -9.98
N TYR A 323 5.69 -18.49 -9.00
CA TYR A 323 5.32 -17.91 -7.71
C TYR A 323 6.54 -17.35 -6.96
N GLU A 324 7.71 -17.94 -7.18
CA GLU A 324 8.97 -17.49 -6.58
C GLU A 324 9.60 -16.30 -7.33
N VAL A 325 9.00 -15.88 -8.45
CA VAL A 325 9.50 -14.77 -9.25
C VAL A 325 8.64 -13.53 -9.05
N GLY A 326 9.26 -12.48 -8.60
CA GLY A 326 8.67 -11.14 -8.54
C GLY A 326 9.46 -10.15 -9.38
N ALA A 327 9.06 -8.90 -9.32
CA ALA A 327 9.79 -7.80 -9.93
C ALA A 327 9.73 -6.55 -9.06
N LEU A 328 10.80 -5.77 -9.11
CA LEU A 328 10.80 -4.37 -8.72
C LEU A 328 10.66 -3.53 -9.99
N ALA A 329 9.95 -2.42 -9.90
CA ALA A 329 9.92 -1.42 -10.96
C ALA A 329 10.52 -0.12 -10.42
N ALA A 330 11.66 0.30 -10.97
CA ALA A 330 12.28 1.55 -10.62
C ALA A 330 12.01 2.59 -11.71
N PHE A 331 11.65 3.81 -11.32
CA PHE A 331 11.34 4.91 -12.23
C PHE A 331 11.54 6.28 -11.56
N ASP A 332 11.65 7.31 -12.37
CA ASP A 332 11.74 8.70 -11.92
C ASP A 332 10.45 9.46 -12.19
N LEU A 333 9.95 10.19 -11.20
CA LEU A 333 8.96 11.25 -11.37
C LEU A 333 9.68 12.57 -11.63
N VAL A 334 9.54 13.10 -12.83
CA VAL A 334 10.27 14.29 -13.28
C VAL A 334 9.30 15.44 -13.54
N PRO A 335 9.47 16.60 -12.86
CA PRO A 335 8.63 17.77 -13.11
C PRO A 335 8.76 18.26 -14.55
N GLY A 336 7.65 18.56 -15.20
CA GLY A 336 7.60 19.06 -16.57
C GLY A 336 6.67 20.27 -16.71
N ALA A 337 6.67 20.89 -17.86
CA ALA A 337 5.85 22.07 -18.13
C ALA A 337 4.33 21.79 -18.11
N SER A 338 3.93 20.55 -18.38
CA SER A 338 2.52 20.10 -18.44
C SER A 338 2.14 19.11 -17.34
N GLY A 339 2.91 18.99 -16.28
CA GLY A 339 2.77 18.03 -15.19
C GLY A 339 3.99 17.13 -15.05
N VAL A 340 3.91 16.11 -14.21
CA VAL A 340 5.00 15.16 -14.00
C VAL A 340 5.09 14.19 -15.20
N ARG A 341 6.31 13.78 -15.54
CA ARG A 341 6.60 12.69 -16.48
C ARG A 341 7.27 11.56 -15.73
N VAL A 342 6.97 10.33 -16.14
CA VAL A 342 7.67 9.13 -15.69
C VAL A 342 8.82 8.85 -16.66
N GLU A 343 10.04 8.79 -16.15
CA GLU A 343 11.27 8.61 -16.94
C GLU A 343 12.15 7.51 -16.31
N ASN A 344 13.17 7.05 -17.03
CA ASN A 344 14.16 6.08 -16.55
C ASN A 344 13.53 4.79 -15.95
N THR A 345 12.44 4.35 -16.55
CA THR A 345 11.72 3.14 -16.08
C THR A 345 12.50 1.89 -16.41
N ARG A 346 12.73 1.03 -15.42
CA ARG A 346 13.32 -0.30 -15.59
C ARG A 346 12.61 -1.32 -14.68
N ILE A 347 12.55 -2.54 -15.15
CA ILE A 347 12.07 -3.71 -14.39
C ILE A 347 13.28 -4.50 -13.90
N ILE A 348 13.28 -4.86 -12.64
CA ILE A 348 14.35 -5.61 -11.97
C ILE A 348 13.73 -6.89 -11.43
N PRO A 349 13.83 -8.01 -12.16
CA PRO A 349 13.30 -9.29 -11.69
C PRO A 349 14.03 -9.78 -10.45
N ILE A 350 13.28 -10.38 -9.55
CA ILE A 350 13.76 -10.93 -8.28
C ILE A 350 13.28 -12.37 -8.10
N VAL A 351 14.00 -13.11 -7.27
CA VAL A 351 13.68 -14.49 -6.90
C VAL A 351 13.63 -14.60 -5.38
N ASN A 352 12.54 -15.15 -4.87
CA ASN A 352 12.40 -15.59 -3.49
C ASN A 352 13.16 -16.92 -3.34
N HIS A 353 14.42 -16.87 -2.88
CA HIS A 353 15.27 -18.05 -2.77
C HIS A 353 15.24 -18.65 -1.37
N PHE A 354 15.01 -19.94 -1.28
CA PHE A 354 15.11 -20.69 -0.03
C PHE A 354 15.59 -22.13 -0.28
N GLU A 355 16.28 -22.68 0.72
CA GLU A 355 16.81 -24.04 0.71
C GLU A 355 16.18 -24.88 1.84
N GLY A 356 16.35 -26.18 1.79
CA GLY A 356 15.91 -27.09 2.86
C GLY A 356 14.38 -27.07 3.05
N GLU A 357 13.94 -26.94 4.27
CA GLU A 357 12.53 -26.79 4.66
C GLU A 357 12.21 -25.29 4.88
N TYR A 358 12.51 -24.45 3.84
CA TYR A 358 12.39 -22.99 3.88
C TYR A 358 13.38 -22.31 4.82
N GLU A 359 14.54 -22.91 5.00
CA GLU A 359 15.66 -22.31 5.67
C GLU A 359 16.42 -21.38 4.72
N SER A 360 17.25 -20.49 5.25
CA SER A 360 18.13 -19.65 4.44
C SER A 360 17.40 -18.79 3.39
N PHE A 361 16.21 -18.26 3.73
CA PHE A 361 15.46 -17.40 2.82
C PHE A 361 16.24 -16.13 2.47
N ARG A 362 16.30 -15.81 1.17
CA ARG A 362 16.90 -14.58 0.63
C ARG A 362 16.14 -14.09 -0.59
N LEU A 363 15.91 -12.80 -0.66
CA LEU A 363 15.41 -12.16 -1.86
C LEU A 363 16.57 -11.70 -2.73
N MET A 364 16.66 -12.21 -3.94
CA MET A 364 17.82 -11.98 -4.82
C MET A 364 17.40 -11.40 -6.16
N LYS A 365 18.23 -10.54 -6.76
CA LYS A 365 18.01 -10.14 -8.16
C LYS A 365 18.28 -11.33 -9.08
N LEU A 366 17.42 -11.54 -10.08
CA LEU A 366 17.56 -12.66 -11.03
C LEU A 366 18.87 -12.54 -11.83
N LYS A 367 19.36 -11.34 -12.12
CA LYS A 367 20.66 -11.16 -12.79
C LYS A 367 21.83 -11.75 -12.01
N ASP A 368 21.80 -11.66 -10.69
CA ASP A 368 22.83 -12.17 -9.79
C ASP A 368 22.58 -13.62 -9.37
N TYR A 369 21.43 -14.21 -9.73
CA TYR A 369 21.06 -15.58 -9.45
C TYR A 369 21.87 -16.55 -10.31
N THR A 370 22.32 -17.67 -9.76
CA THR A 370 23.16 -18.65 -10.48
C THR A 370 22.45 -19.97 -10.68
N GLU A 371 22.95 -20.81 -11.62
CA GLU A 371 22.43 -22.16 -11.79
C GLU A 371 22.65 -23.04 -10.54
N GLU A 372 23.72 -22.80 -9.78
CA GLU A 372 23.97 -23.49 -8.53
C GLU A 372 22.90 -23.16 -7.48
N LEU A 373 22.51 -21.87 -7.39
CA LEU A 373 21.41 -21.42 -6.51
C LEU A 373 20.07 -22.01 -6.97
N ALA A 374 19.77 -21.96 -8.26
CA ALA A 374 18.58 -22.58 -8.81
C ALA A 374 18.51 -24.09 -8.50
N ALA A 375 19.63 -24.80 -8.64
CA ALA A 375 19.70 -26.22 -8.31
C ALA A 375 19.57 -26.53 -6.81
N ALA A 376 19.97 -25.61 -5.94
CA ALA A 376 19.85 -25.74 -4.48
C ALA A 376 18.45 -25.34 -3.97
N HIS A 377 17.68 -24.56 -4.74
CA HIS A 377 16.37 -24.07 -4.36
C HIS A 377 15.39 -25.19 -4.02
N SER A 378 14.61 -25.03 -2.96
CA SER A 378 13.66 -26.05 -2.49
C SER A 378 12.62 -26.43 -3.54
N GLN A 379 12.27 -25.51 -4.45
CA GLN A 379 11.35 -25.75 -5.57
C GLN A 379 11.84 -26.88 -6.50
N ARG A 380 13.13 -27.12 -6.59
CA ARG A 380 13.73 -28.23 -7.37
C ARG A 380 13.26 -29.62 -6.91
N ARG A 381 12.69 -29.75 -5.73
CA ARG A 381 12.07 -31.01 -5.27
C ARG A 381 10.78 -31.34 -6.02
N PHE A 382 10.13 -30.32 -6.58
CA PHE A 382 8.81 -30.42 -7.19
C PHE A 382 8.85 -30.17 -8.69
N SER A 383 9.84 -29.44 -9.21
CA SER A 383 9.95 -29.08 -10.62
C SER A 383 11.38 -29.20 -11.15
N ASP A 384 11.53 -29.92 -12.25
CA ASP A 384 12.80 -29.95 -13.01
C ASP A 384 12.98 -28.70 -13.89
N LEU A 385 11.92 -27.89 -14.06
CA LEU A 385 11.96 -26.67 -14.87
C LEU A 385 12.64 -25.51 -14.15
N PHE A 386 12.67 -25.50 -12.81
CA PHE A 386 13.22 -24.39 -12.02
C PHE A 386 14.74 -24.28 -12.22
N THR A 387 15.15 -23.62 -13.29
CA THR A 387 16.55 -23.31 -13.65
C THR A 387 16.68 -21.82 -13.92
N LYS A 388 17.88 -21.25 -13.75
CA LYS A 388 18.10 -19.83 -14.08
C LYS A 388 17.70 -19.52 -15.52
N ASP A 389 18.12 -20.33 -16.46
CA ASP A 389 17.81 -20.11 -17.89
C ASP A 389 16.30 -20.09 -18.14
N TRP A 390 15.55 -20.99 -17.52
CA TRP A 390 14.10 -21.02 -17.66
C TRP A 390 13.44 -19.78 -17.01
N LEU A 391 13.86 -19.39 -15.82
CA LEU A 391 13.35 -18.19 -15.12
C LEU A 391 13.59 -16.92 -15.97
N VAL A 392 14.79 -16.78 -16.53
CA VAL A 392 15.14 -15.66 -17.42
C VAL A 392 14.24 -15.67 -18.66
N GLN A 393 14.02 -16.84 -19.27
CA GLN A 393 13.13 -16.95 -20.42
C GLN A 393 11.70 -16.51 -20.08
N GLN A 394 11.13 -16.95 -18.95
CA GLN A 394 9.78 -16.56 -18.54
C GLN A 394 9.67 -15.06 -18.32
N VAL A 395 10.65 -14.43 -17.68
CA VAL A 395 10.70 -12.99 -17.46
C VAL A 395 10.72 -12.23 -18.79
N HIS A 396 11.51 -12.68 -19.76
CA HIS A 396 11.51 -12.12 -21.12
C HIS A 396 10.13 -12.24 -21.81
N GLU A 397 9.50 -13.41 -21.73
CA GLU A 397 8.16 -13.62 -22.33
C GLU A 397 7.11 -12.65 -21.77
N VAL A 398 7.22 -12.26 -20.49
CA VAL A 398 6.30 -11.34 -19.83
C VAL A 398 6.62 -9.87 -20.14
N PHE A 399 7.89 -9.46 -20.06
CA PHE A 399 8.23 -8.03 -20.08
C PHE A 399 8.77 -7.50 -21.41
N ASP A 400 9.39 -8.29 -22.26
CA ASP A 400 9.93 -7.82 -23.56
C ASP A 400 8.91 -7.06 -24.42
N PRO A 401 7.62 -7.46 -24.48
CA PRO A 401 6.62 -6.74 -25.27
C PRO A 401 6.42 -5.29 -24.81
N SER A 402 6.81 -4.93 -23.59
CA SER A 402 6.64 -3.58 -23.04
C SER A 402 7.56 -2.54 -23.66
N GLY A 403 8.74 -2.95 -24.15
CA GLY A 403 9.83 -2.05 -24.54
C GLY A 403 10.42 -1.23 -23.37
N ILE A 404 10.12 -1.60 -22.13
CA ILE A 404 10.70 -1.05 -20.91
C ILE A 404 12.01 -1.80 -20.64
N GLU A 405 13.04 -1.08 -20.16
CA GLU A 405 14.33 -1.69 -19.82
C GLU A 405 14.15 -2.82 -18.80
N LEU A 406 14.73 -3.98 -19.12
CA LEU A 406 14.72 -5.16 -18.27
C LEU A 406 16.14 -5.39 -17.73
N GLU A 407 16.36 -5.27 -16.42
CA GLU A 407 17.66 -5.39 -15.79
C GLU A 407 18.01 -6.87 -15.53
N LEU A 408 18.63 -7.52 -16.51
CA LEU A 408 19.08 -8.93 -16.43
C LEU A 408 20.58 -9.11 -16.66
N ASP A 409 21.26 -8.05 -17.12
CA ASP A 409 22.71 -8.01 -17.37
C ASP A 409 23.48 -7.25 -16.27
#